data_e254b43a191cbfa942a88726707133a5
#
_entry.id   e254b43a191cbfa942a88726707133a5
#
_cell.length_a   1.000
_cell.length_b   1.000
_cell.length_c   1.000
_cell.angle_alpha   90.00
_cell.angle_beta   90.00
_cell.angle_gamma   90.00
#
_symmetry.space_group_name_H-M   'P 1'
#
loop_
_entity.id
_entity.type
_entity.pdbx_description
1 polymer ?
#
loop_
_entity_poly.entity_id
_entity_poly.type
_entity_poly.pdbx_seq_one_letter_code
_entity_poly.pdbx_strand_id
1 'polypeptide(L)'
;MLSYYILVIYNVNIKSANLSTRGEIMMNNCDYMLYENKLMAKDFIRLKVATGFRDRPIEQVEKALSNDLLDVVAMVNNEVVGMGRLVGDGVMYWYLQEIIVLPEFQGKGIGTSIVNYLLNYIYENTEVGTFSSIGLTAAEGKETFYERFGFTNSNGMNKYIER
;
A
#
# COMPACT_ATOMS: atom_id res chain seq x y z
N MET A 1 -20.00 24.32 7.81
CA MET A 1 -19.29 24.34 6.52
C MET A 1 -18.95 22.89 6.20
N LEU A 2 -19.80 22.24 5.36
CA LEU A 2 -19.63 20.82 4.99
C LEU A 2 -18.59 20.74 3.88
N SER A 3 -17.48 20.06 4.16
CA SER A 3 -16.45 19.75 3.16
C SER A 3 -16.98 18.65 2.24
N TYR A 4 -17.19 18.96 0.98
CA TYR A 4 -17.54 17.99 -0.06
C TYR A 4 -16.28 17.23 -0.46
N TYR A 5 -16.19 15.96 -0.12
CA TYR A 5 -15.22 15.05 -0.70
C TYR A 5 -15.66 14.70 -2.13
N ILE A 6 -14.98 15.23 -3.11
CA ILE A 6 -15.16 14.83 -4.51
C ILE A 6 -14.38 13.56 -4.74
N LEU A 7 -15.09 12.45 -4.89
CA LEU A 7 -14.54 11.16 -5.29
C LEU A 7 -14.21 11.22 -6.80
N VAL A 8 -12.94 11.41 -7.16
CA VAL A 8 -12.50 11.29 -8.56
C VAL A 8 -12.27 9.81 -8.86
N ILE A 9 -13.28 9.18 -9.46
CA ILE A 9 -13.20 7.80 -9.93
C ILE A 9 -12.53 7.79 -11.30
N TYR A 10 -11.25 7.43 -11.37
CA TYR A 10 -10.65 7.03 -12.64
C TYR A 10 -11.09 5.62 -13.00
N ASN A 11 -11.70 5.48 -14.19
CA ASN A 11 -12.23 4.29 -14.83
C ASN A 11 -11.52 2.97 -14.49
N VAL A 12 -11.82 2.37 -13.36
CA VAL A 12 -11.77 0.94 -13.16
C VAL A 12 -13.22 0.49 -13.21
N ASN A 13 -13.52 -0.49 -14.04
CA ASN A 13 -14.86 -1.03 -14.28
C ASN A 13 -15.49 -1.51 -12.96
N ILE A 14 -16.10 -0.60 -12.22
CA ILE A 14 -16.76 -0.85 -10.94
C ILE A 14 -18.20 -1.27 -11.26
N LYS A 15 -18.43 -2.56 -11.38
CA LYS A 15 -19.79 -3.07 -11.22
C LYS A 15 -20.08 -3.11 -9.71
N SER A 16 -20.94 -2.19 -9.27
CA SER A 16 -21.56 -2.06 -7.94
C SER A 16 -20.60 -1.95 -6.73
N ALA A 17 -20.24 -0.69 -6.38
CA ALA A 17 -19.76 -0.36 -5.05
C ALA A 17 -20.91 0.21 -4.22
N ASN A 18 -21.19 -0.37 -3.07
CA ASN A 18 -22.03 0.25 -2.04
C ASN A 18 -21.13 1.07 -1.11
N LEU A 19 -21.33 2.40 -1.09
CA LEU A 19 -20.64 3.29 -0.14
C LEU A 19 -21.20 3.08 1.27
N SER A 20 -20.37 2.65 2.19
CA SER A 20 -20.61 2.77 3.61
C SER A 20 -19.94 4.05 4.15
N THR A 21 -20.58 4.71 5.12
CA THR A 21 -20.24 6.04 5.65
C THR A 21 -18.97 6.13 6.50
N ARG A 22 -18.01 5.20 6.33
CA ARG A 22 -16.76 5.13 7.11
C ARG A 22 -15.55 4.69 6.30
N GLY A 23 -15.24 5.31 5.17
CA GLY A 23 -13.96 5.08 4.48
C GLY A 23 -13.69 3.63 4.01
N GLU A 24 -14.72 2.82 3.83
CA GLU A 24 -14.65 1.42 3.46
C GLU A 24 -14.95 1.27 1.96
N ILE A 25 -14.01 0.71 1.19
CA ILE A 25 -14.21 0.44 -0.24
C ILE A 25 -14.27 -1.07 -0.43
N MET A 26 -15.43 -1.59 -0.82
CA MET A 26 -15.62 -3.01 -1.14
C MET A 26 -15.31 -3.31 -2.61
N MET A 27 -14.49 -4.31 -2.89
CA MET A 27 -14.21 -4.83 -4.23
C MET A 27 -14.31 -6.36 -4.33
N ASN A 28 -14.83 -6.80 -5.47
CA ASN A 28 -15.39 -8.12 -5.78
C ASN A 28 -14.47 -9.34 -5.67
N ASN A 29 -15.06 -10.46 -5.28
CA ASN A 29 -14.68 -11.88 -5.27
C ASN A 29 -13.85 -12.41 -4.10
N CYS A 30 -13.43 -11.60 -3.18
CA CYS A 30 -13.09 -11.93 -1.81
C CYS A 30 -13.55 -10.71 -1.01
N ASP A 31 -14.44 -10.87 -0.05
CA ASP A 31 -14.91 -9.74 0.77
C ASP A 31 -13.76 -9.25 1.65
N TYR A 32 -12.96 -8.33 1.15
CA TYR A 32 -11.91 -7.65 1.93
C TYR A 32 -12.19 -6.16 2.01
N MET A 33 -11.73 -5.54 3.08
CA MET A 33 -11.79 -4.11 3.28
C MET A 33 -10.40 -3.54 3.47
N LEU A 34 -10.17 -2.31 2.98
CA LEU A 34 -8.93 -1.57 3.19
C LEU A 34 -9.10 -0.60 4.37
N TYR A 35 -8.09 -0.53 5.22
CA TYR A 35 -8.04 0.39 6.35
C TYR A 35 -6.70 1.11 6.40
N GLU A 36 -6.72 2.39 6.72
CA GLU A 36 -5.53 3.21 6.95
C GLU A 36 -5.07 3.12 8.40
N ASN A 37 -3.76 3.20 8.58
CA ASN A 37 -3.10 3.37 9.87
C ASN A 37 -3.56 2.30 10.90
N LYS A 38 -3.69 1.05 10.41
CA LYS A 38 -4.08 -0.11 11.22
C LYS A 38 -3.04 -1.23 11.22
N LEU A 39 -1.89 -1.01 10.56
CA LEU A 39 -0.83 -2.01 10.53
C LEU A 39 -0.14 -2.09 11.89
N MET A 40 -0.29 -3.23 12.55
CA MET A 40 0.41 -3.52 13.80
C MET A 40 1.72 -4.28 13.53
N ALA A 41 2.73 -4.06 14.37
CA ALA A 41 4.04 -4.73 14.21
C ALA A 41 3.93 -6.26 14.13
N LYS A 42 3.04 -6.87 14.90
CA LYS A 42 2.77 -8.32 14.85
C LYS A 42 2.27 -8.78 13.47
N ASP A 43 1.38 -8.01 12.84
CA ASP A 43 0.85 -8.34 11.52
C ASP A 43 1.89 -8.11 10.44
N PHE A 44 2.66 -7.02 10.53
CA PHE A 44 3.81 -6.77 9.66
C PHE A 44 4.78 -7.94 9.65
N ILE A 45 5.22 -8.40 10.83
CA ILE A 45 6.16 -9.53 10.98
C ILE A 45 5.54 -10.80 10.40
N ARG A 46 4.29 -11.11 10.76
CA ARG A 46 3.58 -12.29 10.28
C ARG A 46 3.50 -12.33 8.75
N LEU A 47 3.11 -11.23 8.11
CA LEU A 47 3.00 -11.16 6.65
C LEU A 47 4.37 -11.30 5.97
N LYS A 48 5.41 -10.67 6.51
CA LYS A 48 6.76 -10.78 5.96
C LYS A 48 7.29 -12.21 6.04
N VAL A 49 7.17 -12.86 7.19
CA VAL A 49 7.62 -14.25 7.38
C VAL A 49 6.84 -15.21 6.48
N ALA A 50 5.52 -15.07 6.41
CA ALA A 50 4.67 -15.91 5.55
C ALA A 50 4.98 -15.79 4.05
N THR A 51 5.62 -14.69 3.62
CA THR A 51 6.01 -14.47 2.22
C THR A 51 7.51 -14.62 1.97
N GLY A 52 8.25 -15.17 2.95
CA GLY A 52 9.66 -15.52 2.80
C GLY A 52 10.64 -14.35 2.96
N PHE A 53 10.18 -13.18 3.41
CA PHE A 53 11.07 -12.07 3.69
C PHE A 53 11.74 -12.21 5.07
N ARG A 54 12.94 -11.64 5.20
CA ARG A 54 13.69 -11.60 6.46
C ARG A 54 12.86 -10.89 7.54
N ASP A 55 12.83 -11.49 8.72
CA ASP A 55 12.23 -10.93 9.93
C ASP A 55 13.06 -9.76 10.50
N ARG A 56 12.42 -8.97 11.38
CA ARG A 56 13.02 -7.84 12.09
C ARG A 56 12.57 -7.84 13.55
N PRO A 57 13.41 -7.30 14.47
CA PRO A 57 12.99 -7.09 15.86
C PRO A 57 11.71 -6.25 15.94
N ILE A 58 10.79 -6.65 16.83
CA ILE A 58 9.47 -5.99 16.93
C ILE A 58 9.58 -4.49 17.25
N GLU A 59 10.51 -4.11 18.12
CA GLU A 59 10.76 -2.74 18.51
C GLU A 59 11.24 -1.88 17.31
N GLN A 60 12.01 -2.49 16.40
CA GLN A 60 12.43 -1.83 15.17
C GLN A 60 11.23 -1.61 14.25
N VAL A 61 10.32 -2.59 14.15
CA VAL A 61 9.12 -2.48 13.33
C VAL A 61 8.17 -1.42 13.90
N GLU A 62 7.90 -1.43 15.21
CA GLU A 62 7.04 -0.43 15.87
C GLU A 62 7.55 1.00 15.63
N LYS A 63 8.88 1.20 15.78
CA LYS A 63 9.51 2.49 15.50
C LYS A 63 9.42 2.87 14.02
N ALA A 64 9.52 1.91 13.09
CA ALA A 64 9.37 2.18 11.67
C ALA A 64 7.94 2.59 11.32
N LEU A 65 6.94 1.83 11.78
CA LEU A 65 5.53 2.11 11.54
C LEU A 65 5.09 3.47 12.09
N SER A 66 5.63 3.91 13.23
CA SER A 66 5.33 5.24 13.78
C SER A 66 5.89 6.41 12.95
N ASN A 67 6.73 6.14 11.94
CA ASN A 67 7.30 7.14 11.04
C ASN A 67 6.80 6.99 9.59
N ASP A 68 5.84 6.13 9.33
CA ASP A 68 5.23 6.04 8.02
C ASP A 68 4.39 7.28 7.71
N LEU A 69 4.34 7.66 6.44
CA LEU A 69 3.39 8.67 5.98
C LEU A 69 1.98 8.10 5.96
N LEU A 70 1.86 6.83 5.59
CA LEU A 70 0.62 6.08 5.55
C LEU A 70 0.93 4.58 5.56
N ASP A 71 0.16 3.80 6.29
CA ASP A 71 0.02 2.36 6.04
C ASP A 71 -1.41 2.02 5.61
N VAL A 72 -1.54 0.99 4.78
CA VAL A 72 -2.83 0.44 4.35
C VAL A 72 -2.82 -1.06 4.57
N VAL A 73 -3.83 -1.57 5.26
CA VAL A 73 -4.05 -3.01 5.44
C VAL A 73 -5.29 -3.47 4.71
N ALA A 74 -5.22 -4.67 4.12
CA ALA A 74 -6.39 -5.40 3.65
C ALA A 74 -6.80 -6.42 4.70
N MET A 75 -8.06 -6.41 5.10
CA MET A 75 -8.60 -7.33 6.11
C MET A 75 -9.71 -8.21 5.52
N VAL A 76 -9.68 -9.49 5.87
CA VAL A 76 -10.71 -10.49 5.60
C VAL A 76 -11.09 -11.11 6.94
N ASN A 77 -12.37 -11.13 7.29
CA ASN A 77 -12.87 -11.69 8.57
C ASN A 77 -12.09 -11.18 9.80
N ASN A 78 -11.79 -9.89 9.85
CA ASN A 78 -11.00 -9.23 10.90
C ASN A 78 -9.52 -9.67 10.99
N GLU A 79 -9.00 -10.36 9.98
CA GLU A 79 -7.60 -10.72 9.89
C GLU A 79 -6.90 -9.90 8.81
N VAL A 80 -5.72 -9.35 9.10
CA VAL A 80 -4.89 -8.64 8.12
C VAL A 80 -4.28 -9.66 7.17
N VAL A 81 -4.66 -9.61 5.89
CA VAL A 81 -4.21 -10.52 4.83
C VAL A 81 -3.29 -9.87 3.81
N GLY A 82 -3.19 -8.55 3.84
CA GLY A 82 -2.29 -7.79 3.00
C GLY A 82 -1.94 -6.45 3.61
N MET A 83 -0.82 -5.88 3.19
CA MET A 83 -0.35 -4.58 3.65
C MET A 83 0.39 -3.83 2.56
N GLY A 84 0.48 -2.52 2.72
CA GLY A 84 1.37 -1.64 1.98
C GLY A 84 1.70 -0.43 2.84
N ARG A 85 2.91 0.11 2.67
CA ARG A 85 3.40 1.26 3.41
C ARG A 85 3.87 2.34 2.47
N LEU A 86 3.74 3.58 2.91
CA LEU A 86 4.24 4.75 2.21
C LEU A 86 5.22 5.50 3.11
N VAL A 87 6.43 5.67 2.65
CA VAL A 87 7.49 6.43 3.32
C VAL A 87 8.00 7.53 2.40
N GLY A 88 8.62 8.56 2.95
CA GLY A 88 9.16 9.67 2.17
C GLY A 88 9.17 10.97 2.96
N ASP A 89 9.22 12.09 2.25
CA ASP A 89 9.15 13.42 2.86
C ASP A 89 7.70 13.98 2.88
N GLY A 90 6.78 13.29 2.22
CA GLY A 90 5.37 13.70 2.14
C GLY A 90 5.10 14.83 1.15
N VAL A 91 6.07 15.23 0.32
CA VAL A 91 5.97 16.36 -0.60
C VAL A 91 6.53 16.01 -1.98
N MET A 92 7.83 15.73 -2.07
CA MET A 92 8.55 15.52 -3.33
C MET A 92 8.86 14.06 -3.60
N TYR A 93 9.15 13.29 -2.55
CA TYR A 93 9.65 11.92 -2.66
C TYR A 93 8.79 10.97 -1.85
N TRP A 94 8.24 9.98 -2.54
CA TRP A 94 7.41 8.94 -1.99
C TRP A 94 7.99 7.59 -2.34
N TYR A 95 7.91 6.64 -1.42
CA TYR A 95 8.43 5.31 -1.66
C TYR A 95 7.45 4.26 -1.14
N LEU A 96 6.97 3.39 -2.04
CA LEU A 96 6.10 2.28 -1.69
C LEU A 96 6.96 1.16 -1.08
N GLN A 97 6.60 0.74 0.11
CA GLN A 97 7.27 -0.32 0.85
C GLN A 97 6.31 -1.43 1.23
N GLU A 98 6.85 -2.65 1.32
CA GLU A 98 6.15 -3.83 1.83
C GLU A 98 4.73 -4.00 1.28
N ILE A 99 4.58 -3.92 -0.05
CA ILE A 99 3.34 -4.34 -0.71
C ILE A 99 3.28 -5.87 -0.65
N ILE A 100 2.64 -6.37 0.37
CA ILE A 100 2.60 -7.82 0.67
C ILE A 100 1.15 -8.27 0.79
N VAL A 101 0.85 -9.42 0.19
CA VAL A 101 -0.42 -10.14 0.32
C VAL A 101 -0.10 -11.60 0.59
N LEU A 102 -0.75 -12.20 1.59
CA LEU A 102 -0.61 -13.61 1.92
C LEU A 102 -0.85 -14.49 0.69
N PRO A 103 -0.07 -15.57 0.50
CA PRO A 103 -0.14 -16.40 -0.71
C PRO A 103 -1.56 -16.86 -1.08
N GLU A 104 -2.35 -17.30 -0.13
CA GLU A 104 -3.72 -17.78 -0.29
C GLU A 104 -4.74 -16.68 -0.68
N PHE A 105 -4.34 -15.42 -0.53
CA PHE A 105 -5.14 -14.24 -0.90
C PHE A 105 -4.61 -13.54 -2.17
N GLN A 106 -3.52 -14.01 -2.76
CA GLN A 106 -2.99 -13.47 -4.01
C GLN A 106 -3.93 -13.79 -5.20
N GLY A 107 -3.78 -13.04 -6.29
CA GLY A 107 -4.63 -13.21 -7.48
C GLY A 107 -6.05 -12.67 -7.36
N LYS A 108 -6.44 -12.15 -6.19
CA LYS A 108 -7.80 -11.63 -5.90
C LYS A 108 -7.91 -10.10 -5.98
N GLY A 109 -6.90 -9.42 -6.51
CA GLY A 109 -6.91 -7.95 -6.70
C GLY A 109 -6.45 -7.14 -5.49
N ILE A 110 -6.22 -7.76 -4.31
CA ILE A 110 -5.86 -7.06 -3.06
C ILE A 110 -4.61 -6.17 -3.24
N GLY A 111 -3.52 -6.72 -3.81
CA GLY A 111 -2.30 -5.95 -4.04
C GLY A 111 -2.52 -4.76 -4.98
N THR A 112 -3.36 -4.94 -6.00
CA THR A 112 -3.76 -3.86 -6.92
C THR A 112 -4.51 -2.75 -6.19
N SER A 113 -5.43 -3.11 -5.30
CA SER A 113 -6.20 -2.13 -4.53
C SER A 113 -5.32 -1.36 -3.54
N ILE A 114 -4.37 -2.04 -2.87
CA ILE A 114 -3.42 -1.39 -1.97
C ILE A 114 -2.56 -0.37 -2.74
N VAL A 115 -1.97 -0.77 -3.89
CA VAL A 115 -1.14 0.15 -4.70
C VAL A 115 -1.95 1.33 -5.20
N ASN A 116 -3.16 1.11 -5.74
CA ASN A 116 -4.02 2.20 -6.18
C ASN A 116 -4.38 3.15 -5.03
N TYR A 117 -4.64 2.62 -3.84
CA TYR A 117 -4.95 3.44 -2.67
C TYR A 117 -3.78 4.38 -2.33
N LEU A 118 -2.56 3.84 -2.25
CA LEU A 118 -1.35 4.61 -1.97
C LEU A 118 -1.06 5.66 -3.07
N LEU A 119 -1.23 5.29 -4.34
CA LEU A 119 -1.03 6.23 -5.46
C LEU A 119 -2.06 7.36 -5.46
N ASN A 120 -3.32 7.06 -5.13
CA ASN A 120 -4.35 8.09 -4.98
C ASN A 120 -4.02 9.05 -3.82
N TYR A 121 -3.56 8.52 -2.68
CA TYR A 121 -3.12 9.36 -1.57
C TYR A 121 -1.99 10.31 -1.99
N ILE A 122 -0.97 9.82 -2.71
CA ILE A 122 0.12 10.65 -3.23
C ILE A 122 -0.43 11.72 -4.18
N TYR A 123 -1.30 11.35 -5.09
CA TYR A 123 -1.91 12.27 -6.04
C TYR A 123 -2.65 13.42 -5.34
N GLU A 124 -3.44 13.10 -4.33
CA GLU A 124 -4.22 14.09 -3.56
C GLU A 124 -3.32 15.01 -2.70
N ASN A 125 -2.13 14.53 -2.30
CA ASN A 125 -1.17 15.29 -1.50
C ASN A 125 -0.05 15.95 -2.33
N THR A 126 -0.04 15.79 -3.65
CA THR A 126 0.86 16.51 -4.55
C THR A 126 0.24 17.86 -4.91
N GLU A 127 0.96 18.97 -4.69
CA GLU A 127 0.47 20.31 -4.99
C GLU A 127 0.15 20.49 -6.48
N VAL A 128 -0.95 21.18 -6.78
CA VAL A 128 -1.34 21.50 -8.15
C VAL A 128 -0.27 22.34 -8.86
N GLY A 129 0.15 21.91 -10.03
CA GLY A 129 1.21 22.56 -10.81
C GLY A 129 2.64 22.13 -10.44
N THR A 130 2.78 21.15 -9.54
CA THR A 130 4.05 20.51 -9.19
C THR A 130 4.10 19.05 -9.64
N PHE A 131 5.18 18.34 -9.32
CA PHE A 131 5.29 16.90 -9.52
C PHE A 131 5.97 16.24 -8.33
N SER A 132 5.66 14.98 -8.10
CA SER A 132 6.30 14.13 -7.08
C SER A 132 7.00 12.93 -7.73
N SER A 133 8.08 12.48 -7.13
CA SER A 133 8.78 11.26 -7.52
C SER A 133 8.31 10.09 -6.65
N ILE A 134 7.90 9.00 -7.28
CA ILE A 134 7.45 7.80 -6.59
C ILE A 134 8.39 6.65 -6.93
N GLY A 135 9.00 6.05 -5.91
CA GLY A 135 9.90 4.91 -6.05
C GLY A 135 9.38 3.65 -5.36
N LEU A 136 9.94 2.52 -5.74
CA LEU A 136 9.82 1.24 -5.05
C LEU A 136 10.97 0.33 -5.46
N THR A 137 11.21 -0.73 -4.68
CA THR A 137 12.03 -1.88 -5.12
C THR A 137 11.10 -3.08 -5.27
N ALA A 138 10.92 -3.54 -6.51
CA ALA A 138 10.15 -4.74 -6.77
C ALA A 138 10.93 -5.98 -6.29
N ALA A 139 10.24 -6.96 -5.71
CA ALA A 139 10.80 -8.29 -5.53
C ALA A 139 11.03 -8.92 -6.90
N GLU A 140 12.01 -9.81 -7.01
CA GLU A 140 12.35 -10.51 -8.25
C GLU A 140 11.11 -11.14 -8.91
N GLY A 141 10.91 -10.85 -10.20
CA GLY A 141 9.77 -11.33 -10.99
C GLY A 141 8.43 -10.63 -10.68
N LYS A 142 8.44 -9.52 -9.95
CA LYS A 142 7.24 -8.70 -9.67
C LYS A 142 7.22 -7.38 -10.43
N GLU A 143 8.18 -7.13 -11.30
CA GLU A 143 8.32 -5.88 -12.06
C GLU A 143 7.07 -5.61 -12.90
N THR A 144 6.58 -6.63 -13.64
CA THR A 144 5.38 -6.51 -14.49
C THR A 144 4.10 -6.19 -13.71
N PHE A 145 4.05 -6.50 -12.41
CA PHE A 145 2.95 -6.08 -11.55
C PHE A 145 2.93 -4.56 -11.41
N TYR A 146 4.09 -3.92 -11.24
CA TYR A 146 4.18 -2.47 -11.04
C TYR A 146 4.15 -1.67 -12.34
N GLU A 147 4.61 -2.24 -13.45
CA GLU A 147 4.52 -1.62 -14.79
C GLU A 147 3.08 -1.22 -15.14
N ARG A 148 2.09 -1.98 -14.68
CA ARG A 148 0.66 -1.68 -14.89
C ARG A 148 0.19 -0.37 -14.23
N PHE A 149 0.95 0.14 -13.27
CA PHE A 149 0.72 1.42 -12.59
C PHE A 149 1.61 2.54 -13.12
N GLY A 150 2.34 2.30 -14.22
CA GLY A 150 3.22 3.28 -14.83
C GLY A 150 4.64 3.33 -14.26
N PHE A 151 5.01 2.41 -13.38
CA PHE A 151 6.40 2.30 -12.94
C PHE A 151 7.28 1.75 -14.06
N THR A 152 8.48 2.27 -14.17
CA THR A 152 9.50 1.83 -15.13
C THR A 152 10.78 1.47 -14.40
N ASN A 153 11.54 0.52 -14.94
CA ASN A 153 12.84 0.18 -14.38
C ASN A 153 13.78 1.38 -14.40
N SER A 154 14.47 1.61 -13.29
CA SER A 154 15.50 2.64 -13.15
C SER A 154 16.79 2.06 -12.57
N ASN A 155 17.91 2.79 -12.67
CA ASN A 155 19.21 2.37 -12.15
C ASN A 155 19.33 2.61 -10.64
N GLY A 156 18.41 2.06 -9.86
CA GLY A 156 18.48 2.12 -8.39
C GLY A 156 19.67 1.32 -7.84
N MET A 157 20.27 1.81 -6.75
CA MET A 157 21.35 1.13 -6.04
C MET A 157 20.98 0.96 -4.57
N ASN A 158 21.23 -0.22 -3.99
CA ASN A 158 20.96 -0.52 -2.59
C ASN A 158 22.26 -0.83 -1.84
N LYS A 159 22.31 -0.42 -0.57
CA LYS A 159 23.37 -0.83 0.38
C LYS A 159 22.73 -1.22 1.70
N TYR A 160 23.14 -2.36 2.24
CA TYR A 160 22.72 -2.82 3.56
C TYR A 160 23.80 -2.47 4.58
N ILE A 161 23.39 -2.04 5.77
CA ILE A 161 24.27 -1.77 6.90
C ILE A 161 23.81 -2.67 8.06
N GLU A 162 24.72 -3.49 8.57
CA GLU A 162 24.52 -4.29 9.76
C GLU A 162 25.43 -3.75 10.88
N ARG A 163 24.92 -3.68 12.11
CA ARG A 163 25.63 -3.30 13.32
C ARG A 163 25.51 -4.40 14.35
#